data_2953ad6e4280eede5e06ba6b4285146c
#
_entry.id   2953ad6e4280eede5e06ba6b4285146c
#
_cell.length_a   1.000
_cell.length_b   1.000
_cell.length_c   1.000
_cell.angle_alpha   90.00
_cell.angle_beta   90.00
_cell.angle_gamma   90.00
#
_symmetry.space_group_name_H-M   'P 1'
#
loop_
_entity.id
_entity.type
_entity.pdbx_description
1 polymer ?
#
loop_
_entity_poly.entity_id
_entity_poly.type
_entity_poly.pdbx_seq_one_letter_code
_entity_poly.pdbx_strand_id
1 'polypeptide(L)'
;APYQLRETPFSGVWKEGSHELYPIARGEQQTEFIDILINPFKKKGKVMGKIRQGILGGFNGTVGTVVGGSWKGTAYMRGKAQSIKNPRTEKQMAQRIKFGIAQKFLKVMTGYLQTGYRNYTQHQTATNAAMSHTVRNCMVGKYPSFGIDPSKVLVSSGSLMPGRFCSVKVANNIATFAWEDNSDESHASMDDFAMPLIYNFTKREAIFTTEDASRVDCKATLKLPTDWDGDMLSCYIA
;
A
#
# COMPACT_ATOMS: atom_id res chain seq x y z
N ALA A 1 -27.64 19.49 8.05
CA ALA A 1 -27.01 18.15 8.11
C ALA A 1 -25.90 18.12 7.05
N PRO A 2 -24.62 17.85 7.41
CA PRO A 2 -23.56 17.82 6.43
C PRO A 2 -23.66 16.53 5.62
N TYR A 3 -23.70 16.66 4.30
CA TYR A 3 -23.58 15.55 3.36
C TYR A 3 -22.19 14.94 3.50
N GLN A 4 -22.10 13.73 4.01
CA GLN A 4 -20.90 12.90 3.87
C GLN A 4 -20.91 12.33 2.45
N LEU A 5 -20.13 12.94 1.57
CA LEU A 5 -19.77 12.36 0.29
C LEU A 5 -18.86 11.15 0.58
N ARG A 6 -19.38 9.96 0.37
CA ARG A 6 -18.58 8.76 0.30
C ARG A 6 -17.79 8.82 -1.00
N GLU A 7 -16.50 9.13 -0.90
CA GLU A 7 -15.56 8.90 -1.96
C GLU A 7 -15.49 7.39 -2.21
N THR A 8 -16.10 6.92 -3.27
CA THR A 8 -15.89 5.56 -3.75
C THR A 8 -14.78 5.61 -4.77
N PRO A 9 -13.57 5.12 -4.46
CA PRO A 9 -12.57 4.95 -5.50
C PRO A 9 -13.12 3.99 -6.54
N PHE A 10 -13.05 4.36 -7.82
CA PHE A 10 -13.39 3.46 -8.91
C PHE A 10 -12.41 2.30 -8.87
N SER A 11 -12.91 1.12 -8.53
CA SER A 11 -12.17 -0.13 -8.63
C SER A 11 -13.03 -1.14 -9.35
N GLY A 12 -12.61 -1.56 -10.54
CA GLY A 12 -13.25 -2.62 -11.29
C GLY A 12 -12.34 -3.85 -11.35
N VAL A 13 -12.86 -5.01 -11.02
CA VAL A 13 -12.21 -6.29 -11.29
C VAL A 13 -12.88 -6.89 -12.51
N TRP A 14 -12.14 -7.06 -13.60
CA TRP A 14 -12.69 -7.60 -14.84
C TRP A 14 -12.07 -8.96 -15.15
N LYS A 15 -12.94 -9.91 -15.44
CA LYS A 15 -12.61 -11.16 -16.14
C LYS A 15 -13.59 -11.27 -17.29
N GLU A 16 -13.11 -11.51 -18.49
CA GLU A 16 -14.00 -11.83 -19.60
C GLU A 16 -14.85 -13.07 -19.24
N GLY A 17 -16.15 -12.85 -19.02
CA GLY A 17 -17.15 -13.88 -19.04
C GLY A 17 -17.69 -14.48 -17.74
N SER A 18 -17.38 -13.97 -16.52
CA SER A 18 -18.06 -14.50 -15.32
C SER A 18 -18.14 -13.55 -14.12
N HIS A 19 -19.29 -13.53 -13.47
CA HIS A 19 -19.63 -12.73 -12.28
C HIS A 19 -19.30 -13.42 -10.95
N GLU A 20 -18.31 -14.30 -10.84
CA GLU A 20 -18.04 -15.05 -9.62
C GLU A 20 -16.70 -14.74 -8.98
N LEU A 21 -16.72 -14.48 -7.68
CA LEU A 21 -15.55 -14.43 -6.80
C LEU A 21 -15.03 -15.85 -6.59
N TYR A 22 -13.89 -16.20 -7.16
CA TYR A 22 -13.29 -17.52 -6.98
C TYR A 22 -12.43 -17.58 -5.70
N PRO A 23 -12.54 -18.66 -4.92
CA PRO A 23 -11.67 -18.91 -3.78
C PRO A 23 -10.25 -19.24 -4.26
N ILE A 24 -9.27 -18.69 -3.58
CA ILE A 24 -7.85 -18.97 -3.81
C ILE A 24 -7.59 -20.46 -3.60
N ALA A 25 -7.13 -21.14 -4.63
CA ALA A 25 -6.82 -22.57 -4.62
C ALA A 25 -5.83 -22.90 -3.48
N ARG A 26 -6.16 -23.97 -2.75
CA ARG A 26 -5.25 -24.63 -1.80
C ARG A 26 -4.10 -25.27 -2.56
N GLY A 27 -2.90 -24.74 -2.41
CA GLY A 27 -1.66 -25.35 -2.90
C GLY A 27 -0.63 -25.44 -1.77
N GLU A 28 0.03 -26.56 -1.69
CA GLU A 28 0.96 -27.02 -0.63
C GLU A 28 2.26 -26.19 -0.43
N GLN A 29 2.36 -25.00 -1.00
CA GLN A 29 3.56 -24.13 -0.85
C GLN A 29 3.50 -23.15 0.32
N GLN A 30 2.53 -23.28 1.24
CA GLN A 30 2.39 -22.31 2.35
C GLN A 30 3.32 -22.57 3.53
N THR A 31 3.94 -23.72 3.65
CA THR A 31 4.79 -24.07 4.81
C THR A 31 6.18 -23.45 4.75
N GLU A 32 6.79 -23.33 3.58
CA GLU A 32 8.13 -22.70 3.47
C GLU A 32 8.13 -21.18 3.67
N PHE A 33 7.03 -20.49 3.33
CA PHE A 33 6.94 -19.04 3.50
C PHE A 33 6.73 -18.56 4.93
N ILE A 34 6.22 -19.43 5.81
CA ILE A 34 6.01 -19.09 7.23
C ILE A 34 7.33 -19.00 7.98
N ASP A 35 8.31 -19.82 7.63
CA ASP A 35 9.62 -19.80 8.30
C ASP A 35 10.49 -18.58 7.96
N ILE A 36 10.35 -18.02 6.75
CA ILE A 36 11.07 -16.81 6.34
C ILE A 36 10.52 -15.55 7.03
N LEU A 37 9.22 -15.52 7.37
CA LEU A 37 8.59 -14.41 8.08
C LEU A 37 8.83 -14.46 9.62
N ILE A 38 9.23 -15.62 10.16
CA ILE A 38 9.41 -15.81 11.61
C ILE A 38 10.80 -15.38 12.07
N ASN A 39 11.80 -15.32 11.18
CA ASN A 39 13.17 -15.02 11.56
C ASN A 39 13.91 -14.05 10.62
N PRO A 40 13.40 -12.83 10.39
CA PRO A 40 14.23 -11.83 9.74
C PRO A 40 15.17 -11.24 10.79
N PHE A 41 16.46 -11.55 10.66
CA PHE A 41 17.53 -10.83 11.33
C PHE A 41 17.81 -11.17 12.80
N LYS A 42 18.47 -12.29 13.06
CA LYS A 42 19.54 -12.28 14.06
C LYS A 42 20.71 -11.45 13.54
N LYS A 43 20.57 -10.15 13.38
CA LYS A 43 21.70 -9.24 13.39
C LYS A 43 22.21 -9.24 14.82
N LYS A 44 23.43 -9.76 15.04
CA LYS A 44 24.18 -9.53 16.28
C LYS A 44 24.16 -8.03 16.53
N GLY A 45 23.39 -7.58 17.52
CA GLY A 45 23.22 -6.15 17.80
C GLY A 45 24.59 -5.56 18.11
N LYS A 46 24.96 -4.48 17.42
CA LYS A 46 26.12 -3.69 17.82
C LYS A 46 25.91 -3.28 19.27
N VAL A 47 26.85 -3.64 20.14
CA VAL A 47 26.84 -3.34 21.57
C VAL A 47 27.13 -1.85 21.83
N MET A 48 27.58 -1.10 20.83
CA MET A 48 27.95 0.32 20.93
C MET A 48 26.88 1.22 20.27
N GLY A 49 26.44 2.24 21.00
CA GLY A 49 25.69 3.38 20.49
C GLY A 49 26.64 4.47 19.96
N LYS A 50 26.22 5.17 18.87
CA LYS A 50 26.94 6.32 18.32
C LYS A 50 26.24 7.61 18.77
N ILE A 51 27.01 8.53 19.36
CA ILE A 51 26.55 9.89 19.71
C ILE A 51 27.05 10.83 18.62
N ARG A 52 26.17 11.68 18.08
CA ARG A 52 26.51 12.61 16.98
C ARG A 52 26.63 14.07 17.42
N GLN A 53 26.05 14.44 18.56
CA GLN A 53 25.92 15.82 19.04
C GLN A 53 26.48 16.02 20.45
N GLY A 54 27.66 15.43 20.73
CA GLY A 54 28.27 15.48 22.05
C GLY A 54 27.54 14.64 23.11
N ILE A 55 28.00 14.68 24.36
CA ILE A 55 27.57 13.79 25.44
C ILE A 55 26.07 13.97 25.82
N LEU A 56 25.50 15.13 25.56
CA LEU A 56 24.08 15.45 25.81
C LEU A 56 23.20 15.21 24.58
N GLY A 57 23.76 14.82 23.45
CA GLY A 57 23.03 14.54 22.22
C GLY A 57 22.35 13.18 22.20
N GLY A 58 21.39 13.01 21.28
CA GLY A 58 20.76 11.72 21.01
C GLY A 58 21.77 10.70 20.49
N PHE A 59 21.65 9.44 20.89
CA PHE A 59 22.49 8.35 20.41
C PHE A 59 21.66 7.30 19.68
N ASN A 60 22.31 6.58 18.76
CA ASN A 60 21.72 5.47 18.04
C ASN A 60 22.45 4.16 18.35
N GLY A 61 21.70 3.16 18.78
CA GLY A 61 22.22 1.85 19.11
C GLY A 61 21.91 1.42 20.54
N THR A 62 22.58 0.38 21.00
CA THR A 62 22.38 -0.19 22.36
C THR A 62 23.59 0.13 23.21
N VAL A 63 23.38 0.67 24.41
CA VAL A 63 24.37 0.90 25.44
C VAL A 63 23.87 0.27 26.75
N GLY A 64 24.46 -0.81 27.16
CA GLY A 64 23.99 -1.56 28.32
C GLY A 64 22.52 -1.95 28.23
N THR A 65 21.73 -1.46 29.16
CA THR A 65 20.28 -1.70 29.25
C THR A 65 19.44 -0.68 28.48
N VAL A 66 20.04 0.28 27.78
CA VAL A 66 19.36 1.36 27.07
C VAL A 66 19.56 1.23 25.58
N VAL A 67 18.48 1.46 24.81
CA VAL A 67 18.49 1.55 23.34
C VAL A 67 18.10 2.96 22.94
N GLY A 68 19.01 3.65 22.26
CA GLY A 68 18.76 4.95 21.65
C GLY A 68 18.36 4.81 20.18
N GLY A 69 17.56 5.74 19.71
CA GLY A 69 17.16 5.86 18.31
C GLY A 69 16.69 7.26 17.98
N SER A 70 16.46 7.52 16.71
CA SER A 70 15.84 8.75 16.26
C SER A 70 14.78 8.46 15.20
N TRP A 71 13.69 9.21 15.21
CA TRP A 71 12.63 9.15 14.24
C TRP A 71 12.22 10.56 13.83
N LYS A 72 12.30 10.87 12.55
CA LYS A 72 11.96 12.22 11.99
C LYS A 72 12.59 13.37 12.78
N GLY A 73 13.89 13.25 13.10
CA GLY A 73 14.62 14.29 13.85
C GLY A 73 14.47 14.25 15.38
N THR A 74 13.49 13.52 15.91
CA THR A 74 13.31 13.38 17.36
C THR A 74 14.16 12.22 17.88
N ALA A 75 15.11 12.51 18.76
CA ALA A 75 15.88 11.49 19.45
C ALA A 75 15.05 10.90 20.60
N TYR A 76 15.08 9.60 20.77
CA TYR A 76 14.43 8.90 21.88
C TYR A 76 15.33 7.80 22.44
N MET A 77 15.08 7.44 23.68
CA MET A 77 15.71 6.30 24.31
C MET A 77 14.66 5.40 24.99
N ARG A 78 14.93 4.11 25.03
CA ARG A 78 14.06 3.12 25.69
C ARG A 78 14.87 2.08 26.43
N GLY A 79 14.30 1.48 27.46
CA GLY A 79 14.89 0.32 28.10
C GLY A 79 14.96 -0.88 27.13
N LYS A 80 16.02 -1.63 27.20
CA LYS A 80 16.15 -2.91 26.51
C LYS A 80 15.33 -3.96 27.24
N ALA A 81 14.41 -4.63 26.55
CA ALA A 81 13.67 -5.72 27.15
C ALA A 81 14.63 -6.86 27.51
N GLN A 82 14.62 -7.32 28.77
CA GLN A 82 15.45 -8.44 29.25
C GLN A 82 15.03 -9.76 28.61
N SER A 83 13.73 -9.98 28.46
CA SER A 83 13.18 -11.11 27.74
C SER A 83 11.94 -10.69 26.96
N ILE A 84 11.78 -11.24 25.77
CA ILE A 84 10.58 -11.01 24.93
C ILE A 84 9.87 -12.34 24.85
N LYS A 85 8.74 -12.44 25.56
CA LYS A 85 7.82 -13.55 25.38
C LYS A 85 7.00 -13.32 24.12
N ASN A 86 7.02 -14.31 23.23
CA ASN A 86 6.19 -14.30 22.01
C ASN A 86 5.16 -15.44 22.12
N PRO A 87 4.00 -15.22 22.74
CA PRO A 87 3.04 -16.27 23.05
C PRO A 87 2.37 -16.87 21.82
N ARG A 88 2.53 -16.27 20.63
CA ARG A 88 1.97 -16.76 19.37
C ARG A 88 0.48 -17.09 19.46
N THR A 89 -0.28 -16.26 20.17
CA THR A 89 -1.73 -16.45 20.23
C THR A 89 -2.33 -16.32 18.83
N GLU A 90 -3.47 -16.96 18.59
CA GLU A 90 -4.19 -16.90 17.31
C GLU A 90 -4.42 -15.46 16.85
N LYS A 91 -4.85 -14.55 17.75
CA LYS A 91 -5.04 -13.13 17.45
C LYS A 91 -3.75 -12.44 16.98
N GLN A 92 -2.62 -12.76 17.60
CA GLN A 92 -1.31 -12.21 17.19
C GLN A 92 -0.88 -12.78 15.85
N MET A 93 -1.08 -14.07 15.61
CA MET A 93 -0.77 -14.69 14.32
C MET A 93 -1.65 -14.14 13.22
N ALA A 94 -2.95 -13.98 13.45
CA ALA A 94 -3.89 -13.36 12.52
C ALA A 94 -3.43 -11.94 12.13
N GLN A 95 -3.04 -11.11 13.12
CA GLN A 95 -2.57 -9.75 12.85
C GLN A 95 -1.26 -9.73 12.06
N ARG A 96 -0.34 -10.65 12.33
CA ARG A 96 0.90 -10.78 11.56
C ARG A 96 0.64 -11.16 10.11
N ILE A 97 -0.27 -12.09 9.86
CA ILE A 97 -0.64 -12.52 8.51
C ILE A 97 -1.26 -11.35 7.75
N LYS A 98 -2.24 -10.64 8.34
CA LYS A 98 -2.85 -9.44 7.73
C LYS A 98 -1.81 -8.39 7.36
N PHE A 99 -0.90 -8.08 8.30
CA PHE A 99 0.18 -7.11 8.06
C PHE A 99 1.12 -7.56 6.94
N GLY A 100 1.50 -8.85 6.92
CA GLY A 100 2.36 -9.41 5.87
C GLY A 100 1.73 -9.36 4.48
N ILE A 101 0.42 -9.64 4.37
CA ILE A 101 -0.33 -9.55 3.11
C ILE A 101 -0.38 -8.09 2.62
N ALA A 102 -0.77 -7.15 3.51
CA ALA A 102 -0.82 -5.73 3.18
C ALA A 102 0.54 -5.18 2.78
N GLN A 103 1.62 -5.57 3.47
CA GLN A 103 2.97 -5.13 3.15
C GLN A 103 3.42 -5.61 1.77
N LYS A 104 3.15 -6.87 1.42
CA LYS A 104 3.48 -7.41 0.10
C LYS A 104 2.71 -6.67 -1.01
N PHE A 105 1.43 -6.40 -0.77
CA PHE A 105 0.58 -5.66 -1.69
C PHE A 105 1.07 -4.23 -1.94
N LEU A 106 1.34 -3.47 -0.89
CA LEU A 106 1.73 -2.07 -1.01
C LEU A 106 3.18 -1.85 -1.46
N LYS A 107 4.06 -2.85 -1.27
CA LYS A 107 5.49 -2.75 -1.59
C LYS A 107 5.72 -2.45 -3.07
N VAL A 108 4.97 -3.07 -3.97
CA VAL A 108 5.17 -2.93 -5.42
C VAL A 108 4.69 -1.59 -5.98
N MET A 109 3.86 -0.85 -5.23
CA MET A 109 3.36 0.47 -5.59
C MET A 109 3.89 1.60 -4.68
N THR A 110 5.03 1.40 -4.03
CA THR A 110 5.58 2.36 -3.05
C THR A 110 5.78 3.76 -3.65
N GLY A 111 6.27 3.86 -4.89
CA GLY A 111 6.46 5.16 -5.59
C GLY A 111 5.13 5.89 -5.78
N TYR A 112 4.11 5.18 -6.23
CA TYR A 112 2.75 5.71 -6.38
C TYR A 112 2.19 6.24 -5.05
N LEU A 113 2.34 5.46 -3.97
CA LEU A 113 1.86 5.84 -2.64
C LEU A 113 2.58 7.08 -2.08
N GLN A 114 3.85 7.30 -2.43
CA GLN A 114 4.58 8.51 -2.01
C GLN A 114 3.94 9.77 -2.56
N THR A 115 3.44 9.75 -3.78
CA THR A 115 2.68 10.84 -4.38
C THR A 115 1.25 10.88 -3.83
N GLY A 116 0.51 9.78 -3.88
CA GLY A 116 -0.89 9.71 -3.51
C GLY A 116 -1.20 9.99 -2.03
N TYR A 117 -0.21 9.82 -1.12
CA TYR A 117 -0.33 10.12 0.31
C TYR A 117 0.63 11.23 0.77
N ARG A 118 1.01 12.12 -0.12
CA ARG A 118 1.99 13.19 0.17
C ARG A 118 1.61 14.03 1.39
N ASN A 119 0.33 14.35 1.56
CA ASN A 119 -0.17 15.19 2.65
C ASN A 119 -0.11 14.53 4.03
N TYR A 120 0.06 13.20 4.11
CA TYR A 120 0.13 12.46 5.36
C TYR A 120 1.54 12.32 5.94
N THR A 121 2.55 12.92 5.31
CA THR A 121 3.96 12.68 5.66
C THR A 121 4.45 13.43 6.89
N GLN A 122 3.67 14.33 7.48
CA GLN A 122 4.08 15.11 8.66
C GLN A 122 4.36 14.21 9.87
N HIS A 123 3.48 13.26 10.18
CA HIS A 123 3.57 12.41 11.36
C HIS A 123 3.88 10.94 11.06
N GLN A 124 3.70 10.51 9.82
CA GLN A 124 3.93 9.13 9.39
C GLN A 124 4.42 9.09 7.94
N THR A 125 4.88 7.94 7.47
CA THR A 125 5.23 7.79 6.04
C THR A 125 3.96 7.55 5.22
N ALA A 126 3.98 7.93 3.92
CA ALA A 126 2.91 7.64 2.99
C ALA A 126 2.52 6.15 2.99
N THR A 127 3.51 5.26 2.96
CA THR A 127 3.29 3.81 3.02
C THR A 127 2.64 3.38 4.35
N ASN A 128 2.97 4.01 5.48
CA ASN A 128 2.33 3.70 6.77
C ASN A 128 0.87 4.15 6.80
N ALA A 129 0.53 5.28 6.17
CA ALA A 129 -0.85 5.73 6.03
C ALA A 129 -1.67 4.73 5.20
N ALA A 130 -1.18 4.36 4.02
CA ALA A 130 -1.80 3.35 3.17
C ALA A 130 -1.92 1.98 3.88
N MET A 131 -0.88 1.55 4.60
CA MET A 131 -0.88 0.32 5.39
C MET A 131 -1.97 0.33 6.46
N SER A 132 -2.10 1.44 7.19
CA SER A 132 -3.13 1.59 8.23
C SER A 132 -4.54 1.43 7.66
N HIS A 133 -4.81 2.05 6.50
CA HIS A 133 -6.09 1.92 5.81
C HIS A 133 -6.33 0.48 5.33
N THR A 134 -5.36 -0.10 4.62
CA THR A 134 -5.46 -1.45 4.04
C THR A 134 -5.71 -2.51 5.11
N VAL A 135 -4.98 -2.49 6.23
CA VAL A 135 -5.14 -3.49 7.30
C VAL A 135 -6.49 -3.36 8.01
N ARG A 136 -7.04 -2.14 8.13
CA ARG A 136 -8.32 -1.91 8.83
C ARG A 136 -9.54 -2.18 7.95
N ASN A 137 -9.49 -1.80 6.67
CA ASN A 137 -10.69 -1.68 5.84
C ASN A 137 -10.72 -2.69 4.68
N CYS A 138 -9.55 -3.15 4.18
CA CYS A 138 -9.50 -3.94 2.96
C CYS A 138 -9.31 -5.44 3.21
N MET A 139 -9.11 -5.86 4.47
CA MET A 139 -8.91 -7.26 4.78
C MET A 139 -10.21 -8.03 4.78
N VAL A 140 -10.24 -9.15 4.04
CA VAL A 140 -11.37 -10.09 3.97
C VAL A 140 -10.92 -11.51 4.35
N GLY A 141 -11.88 -12.36 4.69
CA GLY A 141 -11.61 -13.75 5.08
C GLY A 141 -11.45 -13.94 6.59
N LYS A 142 -11.21 -15.19 6.99
CA LYS A 142 -11.01 -15.61 8.39
C LYS A 142 -9.65 -16.29 8.54
N TYR A 143 -9.13 -16.28 9.77
CA TYR A 143 -7.89 -16.98 10.10
C TYR A 143 -7.97 -18.48 9.71
N PRO A 144 -6.94 -19.03 9.08
CA PRO A 144 -5.68 -18.41 8.69
C PRO A 144 -5.70 -17.74 7.29
N SER A 145 -6.78 -17.85 6.53
CA SER A 145 -6.89 -17.38 5.13
C SER A 145 -7.45 -15.96 5.08
N PHE A 146 -6.57 -14.98 4.86
CA PHE A 146 -6.95 -13.59 4.62
C PHE A 146 -6.62 -13.19 3.18
N GLY A 147 -7.43 -12.29 2.62
CA GLY A 147 -7.22 -11.66 1.32
C GLY A 147 -7.38 -10.16 1.40
N ILE A 148 -7.15 -9.48 0.29
CA ILE A 148 -7.43 -8.06 0.12
C ILE A 148 -8.64 -7.93 -0.81
N ASP A 149 -9.61 -7.13 -0.39
CA ASP A 149 -10.74 -6.70 -1.22
C ASP A 149 -10.30 -5.51 -2.08
N PRO A 150 -10.15 -5.69 -3.40
CA PRO A 150 -9.69 -4.63 -4.29
C PRO A 150 -10.59 -3.40 -4.28
N SER A 151 -11.90 -3.60 -4.06
CA SER A 151 -12.89 -2.52 -4.10
C SER A 151 -12.77 -1.52 -2.95
N LYS A 152 -12.10 -1.91 -1.86
CA LYS A 152 -11.91 -1.08 -0.66
C LYS A 152 -10.52 -0.48 -0.55
N VAL A 153 -9.65 -0.76 -1.51
CA VAL A 153 -8.28 -0.23 -1.51
C VAL A 153 -8.31 1.25 -1.84
N LEU A 154 -7.65 2.05 -1.00
CA LEU A 154 -7.34 3.45 -1.30
C LEU A 154 -5.87 3.53 -1.70
N VAL A 155 -5.62 3.97 -2.92
CA VAL A 155 -4.27 4.16 -3.46
C VAL A 155 -3.78 5.60 -3.29
N SER A 156 -4.69 6.52 -3.05
CA SER A 156 -4.41 7.93 -2.74
C SER A 156 -5.38 8.44 -1.67
N SER A 157 -5.02 9.53 -1.03
CA SER A 157 -5.90 10.24 -0.09
C SER A 157 -5.48 11.70 0.02
N GLY A 158 -6.42 12.59 -0.21
CA GLY A 158 -6.19 14.04 -0.21
C GLY A 158 -7.50 14.81 -0.27
N SER A 159 -7.40 16.11 -0.51
CA SER A 159 -8.52 17.03 -0.68
C SER A 159 -8.82 17.35 -2.15
N LEU A 160 -8.03 16.80 -3.07
CA LEU A 160 -8.21 17.01 -4.50
C LEU A 160 -9.47 16.32 -4.98
N MET A 161 -10.23 16.98 -5.86
CA MET A 161 -11.44 16.40 -6.43
C MET A 161 -11.07 15.21 -7.35
N PRO A 162 -11.70 14.04 -7.17
CA PRO A 162 -11.46 12.90 -8.04
C PRO A 162 -11.98 13.13 -9.46
N GLY A 163 -11.43 12.41 -10.43
CA GLY A 163 -11.93 12.42 -11.81
C GLY A 163 -13.37 11.90 -11.90
N ARG A 164 -14.17 12.46 -12.83
CA ARG A 164 -15.55 12.06 -13.06
C ARG A 164 -15.66 10.93 -14.09
N PHE A 165 -16.65 10.07 -13.93
CA PHE A 165 -17.02 9.01 -14.88
C PHE A 165 -15.83 8.21 -15.40
N CYS A 166 -14.88 7.90 -14.48
CA CYS A 166 -13.68 7.15 -14.82
C CYS A 166 -14.05 5.77 -15.38
N SER A 167 -13.42 5.40 -16.48
CA SER A 167 -13.57 4.09 -17.11
C SER A 167 -12.22 3.56 -17.58
N VAL A 168 -12.09 2.24 -17.73
CA VAL A 168 -10.90 1.60 -18.26
C VAL A 168 -11.26 0.57 -19.31
N LYS A 169 -10.50 0.53 -20.39
CA LYS A 169 -10.60 -0.49 -21.44
C LYS A 169 -9.22 -1.07 -21.68
N VAL A 170 -9.14 -2.40 -21.74
CA VAL A 170 -7.89 -3.11 -22.05
C VAL A 170 -8.03 -3.74 -23.42
N ALA A 171 -7.14 -3.41 -24.34
CA ALA A 171 -7.05 -3.98 -25.67
C ALA A 171 -5.59 -4.01 -26.14
N ASN A 172 -5.17 -5.10 -26.79
CA ASN A 172 -3.82 -5.24 -27.35
C ASN A 172 -2.69 -4.91 -26.36
N ASN A 173 -2.81 -5.38 -25.12
CA ASN A 173 -1.87 -5.11 -24.02
C ASN A 173 -1.70 -3.61 -23.69
N ILE A 174 -2.71 -2.81 -24.00
CA ILE A 174 -2.78 -1.40 -23.62
C ILE A 174 -4.05 -1.20 -22.80
N ALA A 175 -3.89 -0.72 -21.57
CA ALA A 175 -4.98 -0.25 -20.76
C ALA A 175 -5.17 1.24 -21.00
N THR A 176 -6.35 1.62 -21.44
CA THR A 176 -6.75 3.01 -21.68
C THR A 176 -7.73 3.43 -20.59
N PHE A 177 -7.31 4.38 -19.78
CA PHE A 177 -8.16 5.07 -18.80
C PHE A 177 -8.79 6.28 -19.49
N ALA A 178 -10.05 6.54 -19.19
CA ALA A 178 -10.76 7.73 -19.66
C ALA A 178 -11.61 8.29 -18.51
N TRP A 179 -11.74 9.61 -18.45
CA TRP A 179 -12.54 10.35 -17.48
C TRP A 179 -13.14 11.59 -18.16
N GLU A 180 -14.06 12.26 -17.50
CA GLU A 180 -14.53 13.57 -17.93
C GLU A 180 -13.73 14.67 -17.24
N ASP A 181 -13.46 15.75 -17.98
CA ASP A 181 -12.85 16.95 -17.43
C ASP A 181 -13.80 17.62 -16.42
N ASN A 182 -13.28 17.85 -15.24
CA ASN A 182 -13.93 18.58 -14.16
C ASN A 182 -12.99 19.57 -13.49
N SER A 183 -12.07 20.15 -14.27
CA SER A 183 -11.04 21.10 -13.81
C SER A 183 -11.60 22.42 -13.29
N ASP A 184 -12.87 22.71 -13.55
CA ASP A 184 -13.63 23.87 -13.06
C ASP A 184 -14.30 23.63 -11.69
N GLU A 185 -14.21 22.41 -11.14
CA GLU A 185 -14.86 22.07 -9.89
C GLU A 185 -13.94 22.24 -8.68
N SER A 186 -14.45 22.93 -7.64
CA SER A 186 -13.86 23.04 -6.30
C SER A 186 -12.33 23.20 -6.27
N HIS A 187 -11.61 22.19 -5.85
CA HIS A 187 -10.14 22.18 -5.73
C HIS A 187 -9.44 21.50 -6.91
N ALA A 188 -10.12 21.25 -8.01
CA ALA A 188 -9.54 20.71 -9.22
C ALA A 188 -8.81 21.80 -10.02
N SER A 189 -7.74 21.42 -10.73
CA SER A 189 -7.00 22.28 -11.63
C SER A 189 -6.74 21.56 -12.95
N MET A 190 -6.62 22.32 -14.03
CA MET A 190 -6.23 21.81 -15.35
C MET A 190 -4.88 21.08 -15.32
N ASP A 191 -3.97 21.55 -14.46
CA ASP A 191 -2.61 21.02 -14.34
C ASP A 191 -2.50 19.82 -13.39
N ASP A 192 -3.61 19.36 -12.80
CA ASP A 192 -3.59 18.15 -11.97
C ASP A 192 -3.23 16.93 -12.81
N PHE A 193 -2.32 16.11 -12.30
CA PHE A 193 -1.94 14.88 -12.96
C PHE A 193 -2.87 13.73 -12.59
N ALA A 194 -3.35 13.02 -13.60
CA ALA A 194 -4.02 11.75 -13.43
C ALA A 194 -3.01 10.64 -13.19
N MET A 195 -3.23 9.85 -12.16
CA MET A 195 -2.34 8.76 -11.75
C MET A 195 -3.02 7.40 -11.95
N PRO A 196 -2.95 6.79 -13.15
CA PRO A 196 -3.45 5.45 -13.38
C PRO A 196 -2.51 4.40 -12.76
N LEU A 197 -3.11 3.36 -12.17
CA LEU A 197 -2.40 2.21 -11.61
C LEU A 197 -3.16 0.93 -11.94
N ILE A 198 -2.43 -0.11 -12.34
CA ILE A 198 -2.95 -1.46 -12.53
C ILE A 198 -2.16 -2.41 -11.64
N TYR A 199 -2.88 -3.17 -10.83
CA TYR A 199 -2.31 -4.21 -9.98
C TYR A 199 -2.72 -5.59 -10.49
N ASN A 200 -1.74 -6.45 -10.69
CA ASN A 200 -1.92 -7.86 -11.05
C ASN A 200 -1.93 -8.71 -9.78
N PHE A 201 -3.09 -9.28 -9.45
CA PHE A 201 -3.25 -10.14 -8.27
C PHE A 201 -2.61 -11.52 -8.43
N THR A 202 -2.51 -12.02 -9.65
CA THR A 202 -1.91 -13.32 -9.96
C THR A 202 -0.41 -13.28 -9.72
N LYS A 203 0.28 -12.26 -10.29
CA LYS A 203 1.74 -12.10 -10.20
C LYS A 203 2.19 -11.22 -9.04
N ARG A 204 1.27 -10.47 -8.43
CA ARG A 204 1.56 -9.50 -7.34
C ARG A 204 2.50 -8.39 -7.79
N GLU A 205 2.26 -7.88 -8.97
CA GLU A 205 3.00 -6.80 -9.60
C GLU A 205 2.09 -5.60 -9.85
N ALA A 206 2.66 -4.42 -10.02
CA ALA A 206 1.91 -3.21 -10.33
C ALA A 206 2.63 -2.40 -11.39
N ILE A 207 1.84 -1.77 -12.27
CA ILE A 207 2.30 -0.80 -13.24
C ILE A 207 1.51 0.48 -13.01
N PHE A 208 2.18 1.60 -13.04
CA PHE A 208 1.57 2.90 -12.80
C PHE A 208 2.41 4.03 -13.41
N THR A 209 1.76 5.16 -13.61
CA THR A 209 2.41 6.45 -13.88
C THR A 209 1.85 7.50 -12.93
N THR A 210 2.59 8.60 -12.74
CA THR A 210 2.20 9.66 -11.80
C THR A 210 2.15 11.05 -12.43
N GLU A 211 2.68 11.21 -13.65
CA GLU A 211 2.87 12.51 -14.29
C GLU A 211 2.68 12.48 -15.81
N ASP A 212 2.14 11.40 -16.40
CA ASP A 212 2.08 11.24 -17.86
C ASP A 212 0.85 11.88 -18.51
N ALA A 213 -0.20 12.16 -17.77
CA ALA A 213 -1.43 12.75 -18.28
C ALA A 213 -1.98 13.78 -17.31
N SER A 214 -2.43 14.91 -17.83
CA SER A 214 -3.12 15.93 -17.06
C SER A 214 -4.64 15.67 -17.01
N ARG A 215 -5.34 16.37 -16.11
CA ARG A 215 -6.79 16.25 -15.96
C ARG A 215 -7.54 16.55 -17.26
N VAL A 216 -7.12 17.59 -17.99
CA VAL A 216 -7.74 18.02 -19.26
C VAL A 216 -7.51 17.05 -20.42
N ASP A 217 -6.51 16.16 -20.33
CA ASP A 217 -6.27 15.17 -21.38
C ASP A 217 -7.39 14.13 -21.45
N CYS A 218 -8.18 14.00 -20.40
CA CYS A 218 -9.31 13.06 -20.29
C CYS A 218 -8.97 11.62 -20.61
N LYS A 219 -7.70 11.31 -20.77
CA LYS A 219 -7.21 9.99 -21.20
C LYS A 219 -5.78 9.74 -20.74
N ALA A 220 -5.54 8.53 -20.23
CA ALA A 220 -4.20 8.02 -19.96
C ALA A 220 -4.07 6.58 -20.45
N THR A 221 -2.86 6.15 -20.81
CA THR A 221 -2.61 4.79 -21.28
C THR A 221 -1.47 4.15 -20.53
N LEU A 222 -1.65 2.87 -20.16
CA LEU A 222 -0.60 2.04 -19.58
C LEU A 222 -0.35 0.82 -20.47
N LYS A 223 0.91 0.58 -20.82
CA LYS A 223 1.30 -0.62 -21.56
C LYS A 223 1.46 -1.79 -20.60
N LEU A 224 0.70 -2.86 -20.84
CA LEU A 224 0.76 -4.08 -20.04
C LEU A 224 1.81 -5.03 -20.61
N PRO A 225 2.50 -5.80 -19.76
CA PRO A 225 3.33 -6.92 -20.22
C PRO A 225 2.47 -7.96 -20.92
N THR A 226 3.02 -8.57 -21.95
CA THR A 226 2.34 -9.61 -22.74
C THR A 226 2.03 -10.87 -21.94
N ASP A 227 2.77 -11.09 -20.87
CA ASP A 227 2.62 -12.23 -19.97
C ASP A 227 1.52 -12.03 -18.88
N TRP A 228 0.77 -10.89 -18.91
CA TRP A 228 -0.38 -10.62 -18.03
C TRP A 228 -1.71 -11.04 -18.66
N ASP A 229 -1.70 -11.60 -19.86
CA ASP A 229 -2.91 -12.06 -20.51
C ASP A 229 -3.61 -13.16 -19.69
N GLY A 230 -4.91 -13.01 -19.49
CA GLY A 230 -5.70 -13.91 -18.64
C GLY A 230 -5.53 -13.75 -17.13
N ASP A 231 -4.66 -12.84 -16.64
CA ASP A 231 -4.46 -12.59 -15.22
C ASP A 231 -5.59 -11.72 -14.62
N MET A 232 -5.76 -11.83 -13.29
CA MET A 232 -6.71 -10.99 -12.56
C MET A 232 -6.11 -9.62 -12.26
N LEU A 233 -6.65 -8.59 -12.90
CA LEU A 233 -6.19 -7.21 -12.78
C LEU A 233 -7.17 -6.37 -11.99
N SER A 234 -6.66 -5.40 -11.23
CA SER A 234 -7.44 -4.30 -10.66
C SER A 234 -6.85 -2.97 -11.10
N CYS A 235 -7.73 -2.10 -11.57
CA CYS A 235 -7.38 -0.79 -12.09
C CYS A 235 -7.82 0.29 -11.11
N TYR A 236 -6.96 1.26 -10.88
CA TYR A 236 -7.20 2.41 -10.02
C TYR A 236 -6.75 3.67 -10.76
N ILE A 237 -7.41 4.80 -10.44
CA ILE A 237 -7.01 6.12 -10.90
C ILE A 237 -7.17 7.11 -9.74
N ALA A 238 -6.23 8.03 -9.62
CA ALA A 238 -6.24 9.09 -8.62
C ALA A 238 -5.90 10.43 -9.28
#